data_9328b4fd918eb2404a87ad420b7aeadf
#
_entry.id   9328b4fd918eb2404a87ad420b7aeadf
#
_cell.length_a   1.000
_cell.length_b   1.000
_cell.length_c   1.000
_cell.angle_alpha   90.00
_cell.angle_beta   90.00
_cell.angle_gamma   90.00
#
_symmetry.space_group_name_H-M   'P 1'
#
loop_
_entity.id
_entity.type
_entity.pdbx_description
1 polymer ?
#
loop_
_entity_poly.entity_id
_entity_poly.type
_entity_poly.pdbx_seq_one_letter_code
_entity_poly.pdbx_strand_id
1 'polypeptide(L)'
;MDRTELTKNIVATLDSKKATNIKSLEITELSSVADYFVIATGTSGTHIRALSDEVQDALTKQGVEPRNVEGKSTGWILLDYNTVVVHLFTPDQRETYSLEHLWGDAKEYDISEIITED
;
A
#
# COMPACT_ATOMS: atom_id res chain seq x y z
N MET A 1 -12.95 6.30 9.63
CA MET A 1 -12.57 4.96 9.14
C MET A 1 -11.41 4.46 10.00
N ASP A 2 -11.55 3.30 10.62
CA ASP A 2 -10.46 2.77 11.43
C ASP A 2 -9.37 2.14 10.54
N ARG A 3 -8.24 1.80 11.15
CA ARG A 3 -7.08 1.28 10.41
C ARG A 3 -7.39 -0.02 9.65
N THR A 4 -8.24 -0.86 10.20
CA THR A 4 -8.60 -2.13 9.56
C THR A 4 -9.44 -1.88 8.31
N GLU A 5 -10.47 -1.05 8.41
CA GLU A 5 -11.28 -0.66 7.26
C GLU A 5 -10.46 0.06 6.20
N LEU A 6 -9.58 0.95 6.64
CA LEU A 6 -8.69 1.69 5.75
C LEU A 6 -7.81 0.74 4.96
N THR A 7 -7.18 -0.23 5.64
CA THR A 7 -6.35 -1.23 4.99
C THR A 7 -7.14 -2.05 3.98
N LYS A 8 -8.34 -2.50 4.36
CA LYS A 8 -9.20 -3.29 3.46
C LYS A 8 -9.58 -2.51 2.21
N ASN A 9 -9.93 -1.25 2.36
CA ASN A 9 -10.29 -0.39 1.21
C ASN A 9 -9.11 -0.19 0.28
N ILE A 10 -7.92 0.04 0.84
CA ILE A 10 -6.71 0.22 0.05
C ILE A 10 -6.38 -1.06 -0.73
N VAL A 11 -6.37 -2.20 -0.06
CA VAL A 11 -6.05 -3.48 -0.69
C VAL A 11 -7.06 -3.81 -1.79
N ALA A 12 -8.35 -3.63 -1.52
CA ALA A 12 -9.40 -3.90 -2.51
C ALA A 12 -9.24 -3.03 -3.75
N THR A 13 -8.93 -1.75 -3.56
CA THR A 13 -8.70 -0.82 -4.68
C THR A 13 -7.49 -1.24 -5.51
N LEU A 14 -6.38 -1.55 -4.84
CA LEU A 14 -5.17 -2.00 -5.53
C LEU A 14 -5.40 -3.27 -6.33
N ASP A 15 -6.09 -4.23 -5.73
CA ASP A 15 -6.41 -5.49 -6.41
C ASP A 15 -7.29 -5.25 -7.63
N SER A 16 -8.31 -4.41 -7.51
CA SER A 16 -9.22 -4.12 -8.62
C SER A 16 -8.53 -3.43 -9.80
N LYS A 17 -7.39 -2.77 -9.55
CA LYS A 17 -6.64 -2.03 -10.56
C LYS A 17 -5.36 -2.76 -10.97
N LYS A 18 -5.30 -4.07 -10.77
CA LYS A 18 -4.26 -4.96 -11.29
C LYS A 18 -2.90 -4.86 -10.60
N ALA A 19 -2.84 -4.32 -9.39
CA ALA A 19 -1.62 -4.39 -8.59
C ALA A 19 -1.30 -5.85 -8.28
N THR A 20 -0.01 -6.16 -8.20
CA THR A 20 0.45 -7.52 -7.90
C THR A 20 1.27 -7.53 -6.61
N ASN A 21 1.52 -8.71 -6.07
CA ASN A 21 2.30 -8.90 -4.85
C ASN A 21 1.86 -7.98 -3.71
N ILE A 22 0.55 -7.89 -3.52
CA ILE A 22 -0.02 -7.05 -2.46
C ILE A 22 0.20 -7.74 -1.13
N LYS A 23 0.82 -7.02 -0.19
CA LYS A 23 1.03 -7.50 1.18
C LYS A 23 0.65 -6.43 2.17
N SER A 24 0.09 -6.84 3.29
CA SER A 24 -0.21 -5.95 4.40
C SER A 24 0.57 -6.43 5.62
N LEU A 25 1.40 -5.58 6.18
CA LEU A 25 2.23 -5.88 7.33
C LEU A 25 1.76 -5.08 8.53
N GLU A 26 1.54 -5.77 9.65
CA GLU A 26 1.22 -5.12 10.91
C GLU A 26 2.54 -4.76 11.59
N ILE A 27 2.81 -3.47 11.74
CA ILE A 27 4.07 -2.97 12.28
C ILE A 27 3.89 -2.22 13.59
N THR A 28 2.72 -2.30 14.19
CA THR A 28 2.36 -1.57 15.42
C THR A 28 3.38 -1.76 16.54
N GLU A 29 3.85 -2.98 16.72
CA GLU A 29 4.82 -3.30 17.79
C GLU A 29 6.26 -2.97 17.42
N LEU A 30 6.54 -2.74 16.12
CA LEU A 30 7.89 -2.53 15.61
C LEU A 30 8.19 -1.07 15.29
N SER A 31 7.16 -0.23 15.19
CA SER A 31 7.30 1.16 14.77
C SER A 31 6.23 2.03 15.42
N SER A 32 6.62 3.26 15.76
CA SER A 32 5.68 4.28 16.21
C SER A 32 5.17 5.14 15.06
N VAL A 33 5.63 4.87 13.83
CA VAL A 33 5.30 5.69 12.64
C VAL A 33 3.92 5.36 12.10
N ALA A 34 3.58 4.08 12.04
CA ALA A 34 2.30 3.63 11.51
C ALA A 34 1.92 2.29 12.12
N ASP A 35 0.67 1.88 11.95
CA ASP A 35 0.17 0.59 12.42
C ASP A 35 0.31 -0.49 11.35
N TYR A 36 0.08 -0.14 10.08
CA TYR A 36 0.16 -1.06 8.96
C TYR A 36 0.93 -0.45 7.80
N PHE A 37 1.69 -1.30 7.11
CA PHE A 37 2.20 -1.02 5.78
C PHE A 37 1.41 -1.86 4.79
N VAL A 38 0.97 -1.24 3.69
CA VAL A 38 0.45 -1.98 2.54
C VAL A 38 1.45 -1.81 1.42
N ILE A 39 1.97 -2.91 0.90
CA ILE A 39 3.00 -2.90 -0.14
C ILE A 39 2.42 -3.58 -1.38
N ALA A 40 2.56 -2.95 -2.53
CA ALA A 40 2.07 -3.49 -3.79
C ALA A 40 3.00 -3.14 -4.93
N THR A 41 2.93 -3.92 -6.00
CA THR A 41 3.75 -3.72 -7.19
C THR A 41 2.85 -3.36 -8.38
N GLY A 42 3.25 -2.36 -9.14
CA GLY A 42 2.67 -2.04 -10.44
C GLY A 42 3.66 -2.40 -11.54
N THR A 43 3.17 -2.58 -12.76
CA THR A 43 3.99 -3.04 -13.88
C THR A 43 4.99 -2.00 -14.38
N SER A 44 4.72 -0.72 -14.11
CA SER A 44 5.54 0.40 -14.61
C SER A 44 5.33 1.63 -13.74
N GLY A 45 6.13 2.67 -13.98
CA GLY A 45 5.95 3.96 -13.31
C GLY A 45 4.56 4.55 -13.59
N THR A 46 4.06 4.42 -14.83
CA THR A 46 2.71 4.86 -15.17
C THR A 46 1.66 4.12 -14.37
N HIS A 47 1.81 2.79 -14.24
CA HIS A 47 0.87 1.96 -13.49
C HIS A 47 0.83 2.34 -12.01
N ILE A 48 2.00 2.53 -11.36
CA ILE A 48 2.00 2.90 -9.95
C ILE A 48 1.42 4.30 -9.71
N ARG A 49 1.59 5.23 -10.64
CA ARG A 49 0.94 6.54 -10.56
C ARG A 49 -0.58 6.39 -10.66
N ALA A 50 -1.05 5.55 -11.57
CA ALA A 50 -2.48 5.26 -11.69
C ALA A 50 -3.03 4.61 -10.42
N LEU A 51 -2.29 3.66 -9.84
CA LEU A 51 -2.68 3.02 -8.57
C LEU A 51 -2.79 4.05 -7.45
N SER A 52 -1.82 4.95 -7.37
CA SER A 52 -1.83 6.04 -6.39
C SER A 52 -3.08 6.90 -6.52
N ASP A 53 -3.41 7.31 -7.76
CA ASP A 53 -4.57 8.15 -8.04
C ASP A 53 -5.87 7.42 -7.68
N GLU A 54 -5.97 6.12 -7.99
CA GLU A 54 -7.15 5.33 -7.69
C GLU A 54 -7.38 5.17 -6.19
N VAL A 55 -6.31 4.90 -5.43
CA VAL A 55 -6.41 4.79 -3.97
C VAL A 55 -6.85 6.12 -3.38
N GLN A 56 -6.23 7.22 -3.80
CA GLN A 56 -6.59 8.54 -3.31
C GLN A 56 -8.04 8.89 -3.64
N ASP A 57 -8.47 8.62 -4.87
CA ASP A 57 -9.84 8.90 -5.30
C ASP A 57 -10.86 8.11 -4.49
N ALA A 58 -10.62 6.82 -4.31
CA ALA A 58 -11.51 5.94 -3.55
C ALA A 58 -11.65 6.40 -2.09
N LEU A 59 -10.55 6.81 -1.47
CA LEU A 59 -10.57 7.25 -0.07
C LEU A 59 -11.11 8.66 0.09
N THR A 60 -10.83 9.56 -0.85
CA THR A 60 -11.37 10.92 -0.84
C THR A 60 -12.89 10.90 -0.87
N LYS A 61 -13.50 9.99 -1.62
CA LYS A 61 -14.95 9.82 -1.66
C LYS A 61 -15.55 9.44 -0.31
N GLN A 62 -14.72 8.89 0.57
CA GLN A 62 -15.14 8.52 1.92
C GLN A 62 -14.66 9.52 2.98
N GLY A 63 -14.17 10.67 2.53
CA GLY A 63 -13.71 11.73 3.42
C GLY A 63 -12.32 11.52 4.00
N VAL A 64 -11.52 10.64 3.42
CA VAL A 64 -10.16 10.33 3.91
C VAL A 64 -9.12 10.85 2.92
N GLU A 65 -8.28 11.75 3.41
CA GLU A 65 -7.20 12.34 2.60
C GLU A 65 -5.84 11.87 3.12
N PRO A 66 -4.85 11.68 2.23
CA PRO A 66 -3.51 11.33 2.69
C PRO A 66 -2.86 12.54 3.38
N ARG A 67 -2.10 12.28 4.42
CA ARG A 67 -1.31 13.31 5.10
C ARG A 67 -0.15 13.76 4.22
N ASN A 68 0.39 12.85 3.43
CA ASN A 68 1.50 13.13 2.54
C ASN A 68 1.54 12.13 1.38
N VAL A 69 2.00 12.58 0.21
CA VAL A 69 2.22 11.74 -0.97
C VAL A 69 3.60 12.07 -1.50
N GLU A 70 4.46 11.07 -1.61
CA GLU A 70 5.84 11.26 -2.06
C GLU A 70 6.19 10.29 -3.19
N GLY A 71 7.19 10.68 -3.99
CA GLY A 71 7.82 9.80 -4.95
C GLY A 71 7.10 9.64 -6.28
N LYS A 72 6.23 10.56 -6.67
CA LYS A 72 5.43 10.42 -7.89
C LYS A 72 6.23 10.27 -9.18
N SER A 73 7.47 10.74 -9.19
CA SER A 73 8.33 10.66 -10.37
C SER A 73 9.40 9.56 -10.28
N THR A 74 9.29 8.73 -9.25
CA THR A 74 10.24 7.64 -9.03
C THR A 74 9.53 6.30 -9.18
N GLY A 75 10.25 5.21 -9.01
CA GLY A 75 9.68 3.86 -9.00
C GLY A 75 9.10 3.46 -7.65
N TRP A 76 8.97 4.39 -6.72
CA TRP A 76 8.44 4.14 -5.38
C TRP A 76 7.55 5.32 -4.98
N ILE A 77 6.24 5.09 -4.89
CA ILE A 77 5.29 6.10 -4.41
C ILE A 77 4.83 5.71 -3.01
N LEU A 78 4.83 6.69 -2.12
CA LEU A 78 4.40 6.51 -0.74
C LEU A 78 3.16 7.34 -0.48
N LEU A 79 2.11 6.70 0.04
CA LEU A 79 0.88 7.38 0.45
C LEU A 79 0.75 7.24 1.97
N ASP A 80 0.87 8.35 2.68
CA ASP A 80 0.83 8.37 4.13
C ASP A 80 -0.56 8.73 4.64
N TYR A 81 -1.27 7.74 5.16
CA TYR A 81 -2.60 7.92 5.77
C TYR A 81 -2.53 7.88 7.30
N ASN A 82 -1.37 8.15 7.86
CA ASN A 82 -1.12 8.17 9.31
C ASN A 82 -1.05 6.76 9.92
N THR A 83 -2.18 6.09 10.11
CA THR A 83 -2.18 4.72 10.67
C THR A 83 -1.75 3.67 9.65
N VAL A 84 -1.94 3.96 8.36
CA VAL A 84 -1.58 3.06 7.27
C VAL A 84 -0.72 3.82 6.27
N VAL A 85 0.41 3.25 5.91
CA VAL A 85 1.28 3.81 4.87
C VAL A 85 1.30 2.83 3.71
N VAL A 86 0.98 3.33 2.51
CA VAL A 86 0.95 2.54 1.30
C VAL A 86 2.25 2.75 0.52
N HIS A 87 2.89 1.66 0.15
CA HIS A 87 4.12 1.66 -0.65
C HIS A 87 3.83 1.01 -2.00
N LEU A 88 3.99 1.77 -3.07
CA LEU A 88 3.77 1.30 -4.44
C LEU A 88 5.11 1.29 -5.17
N PHE A 89 5.50 0.12 -5.67
CA PHE A 89 6.80 -0.06 -6.31
C PHE A 89 6.65 -0.57 -7.74
N THR A 90 7.59 -0.18 -8.61
CA THR A 90 7.86 -0.94 -9.82
C THR A 90 8.58 -2.23 -9.42
N PRO A 91 8.59 -3.28 -10.27
CA PRO A 91 9.17 -4.58 -9.88
C PRO A 91 10.62 -4.49 -9.43
N ASP A 92 11.45 -3.75 -10.14
CA ASP A 92 12.87 -3.60 -9.81
C ASP A 92 13.07 -2.81 -8.51
N GLN A 93 12.25 -1.79 -8.25
CA GLN A 93 12.35 -1.02 -7.02
C GLN A 93 11.87 -1.84 -5.81
N ARG A 94 10.86 -2.68 -6.01
CA ARG A 94 10.40 -3.59 -4.95
C ARG A 94 11.52 -4.51 -4.49
N GLU A 95 12.25 -5.06 -5.45
CA GLU A 95 13.39 -5.92 -5.19
C GLU A 95 14.54 -5.15 -4.52
N THR A 96 14.84 -3.96 -5.02
CA THR A 96 15.94 -3.13 -4.50
C THR A 96 15.74 -2.74 -3.05
N TYR A 97 14.54 -2.28 -2.69
CA TYR A 97 14.27 -1.80 -1.33
C TYR A 97 13.86 -2.89 -0.37
N SER A 98 13.21 -3.96 -0.83
CA SER A 98 12.86 -5.14 -0.02
C SER A 98 12.29 -4.80 1.36
N LEU A 99 11.22 -3.98 1.40
CA LEU A 99 10.63 -3.56 2.67
C LEU A 99 10.13 -4.75 3.50
N GLU A 100 9.57 -5.78 2.85
CA GLU A 100 9.14 -6.98 3.54
C GLU A 100 10.30 -7.73 4.19
N HIS A 101 11.51 -7.60 3.67
CA HIS A 101 12.71 -8.18 4.26
C HIS A 101 13.17 -7.33 5.46
N LEU A 102 13.15 -6.01 5.30
CA LEU A 102 13.50 -5.08 6.37
C LEU A 102 12.56 -5.21 7.56
N TRP A 103 11.28 -5.47 7.30
CA TRP A 103 10.25 -5.65 8.32
C TRP A 103 9.89 -7.13 8.49
N GLY A 104 10.89 -8.03 8.40
CA GLY A 104 10.68 -9.48 8.44
C GLY A 104 10.02 -10.00 9.71
N ASP A 105 10.13 -9.26 10.83
CA ASP A 105 9.49 -9.62 12.09
C ASP A 105 8.03 -9.16 12.19
N ALA A 106 7.56 -8.38 11.22
CA ALA A 106 6.18 -7.90 11.21
C ALA A 106 5.21 -9.03 10.90
N LYS A 107 4.05 -8.99 11.54
CA LYS A 107 2.98 -9.94 11.22
C LYS A 107 2.37 -9.57 9.90
N GLU A 108 2.15 -10.56 9.05
CA GLU A 108 1.44 -10.37 7.81
C GLU A 108 -0.07 -10.39 8.10
N TYR A 109 -0.77 -9.31 7.76
CA TYR A 109 -2.22 -9.26 7.88
C TYR A 109 -2.82 -10.04 6.72
N ASP A 110 -3.69 -10.99 7.02
CA ASP A 110 -4.28 -11.87 6.00
C ASP A 110 -5.27 -11.09 5.13
N ILE A 111 -4.93 -10.95 3.84
CA ILE A 111 -5.77 -10.26 2.86
C ILE A 111 -6.35 -11.20 1.83
N SER A 112 -6.25 -12.50 2.07
CA SER A 112 -6.68 -13.53 1.09
C SER A 112 -8.17 -13.45 0.74
N GLU A 113 -9.01 -12.93 1.63
CA GLU A 113 -10.44 -12.74 1.37
C GLU A 113 -10.74 -11.47 0.58
N ILE A 114 -9.77 -10.55 0.49
CA ILE A 114 -9.95 -9.26 -0.16
C ILE A 114 -9.48 -9.32 -1.61
N ILE A 115 -8.34 -9.97 -1.85
CA ILE A 115 -7.77 -10.04 -3.19
C ILE A 115 -8.42 -11.14 -4.02
N THR A 116 -8.53 -10.88 -5.32
CA THR A 116 -9.04 -11.86 -6.28
C THR A 116 -7.86 -12.65 -6.84
N GLU A 117 -7.89 -13.97 -6.67
CA GLU A 117 -6.88 -14.85 -7.24
C GLU A 117 -7.40 -15.46 -8.52
N ASP A 118 -6.60 -15.39 -9.57
CA ASP A 118 -6.91 -16.01 -10.84
C ASP A 118 -6.08 -17.27 -11.03
#